data_55343845d0fa935e29794c5d5e26d013
#
_entry.id   55343845d0fa935e29794c5d5e26d013
#
_cell.length_a   1.000
_cell.length_b   1.000
_cell.length_c   1.000
_cell.angle_alpha   90.00
_cell.angle_beta   90.00
_cell.angle_gamma   90.00
#
_symmetry.space_group_name_H-M   'P 1'
#
loop_
_entity.id
_entity.type
_entity.pdbx_description
1 polymer ?
#
loop_
_entity_poly.entity_id
_entity_poly.type
_entity_poly.pdbx_seq_one_letter_code
_entity_poly.pdbx_strand_id
1 'polypeptide(L)'
;MTVRLFSAFDPASLKEVSVRPTDNNGRRVLIAHTAESIQVHLQTSKLRAPSGIKCWENNDATKSFNLELALSPADAEYKILEAFDNRIIDMAFENKAKWFPNKKTASRDVLKELYTHSLRIPIDKNTGEVSDRWPPTFRVKIPHSNGALECEMWDAKKTRLDAAEFLRTGGGRNAVMTVIVQCTNVWISGSGFGASWKARQILVHSTASSSLGSFAFLGADTLLEEAAKEAAKEAEECELLEDSE
;
A
#
# COMPACT_ATOMS: atom_id res chain seq x y z
N MET A 1 13.51 2.55 20.13
CA MET A 1 13.20 2.51 18.69
C MET A 1 13.47 3.90 18.12
N THR A 2 14.37 4.04 17.16
CA THR A 2 14.69 5.34 16.56
C THR A 2 14.04 5.44 15.21
N VAL A 3 13.17 6.43 15.00
CA VAL A 3 12.55 6.75 13.72
C VAL A 3 13.39 7.85 13.05
N ARG A 4 13.60 7.73 11.74
CA ARG A 4 14.27 8.75 10.91
C ARG A 4 13.35 9.25 9.81
N LEU A 5 13.55 10.47 9.38
CA LEU A 5 12.91 10.95 8.16
C LEU A 5 13.50 10.23 6.94
N PHE A 6 12.70 9.95 5.93
CA PHE A 6 13.21 9.43 4.65
C PHE A 6 14.34 10.32 4.13
N SER A 7 14.16 11.62 4.13
CA SER A 7 15.16 12.60 3.65
C SER A 7 16.51 12.55 4.38
N ALA A 8 16.55 12.00 5.60
CA ALA A 8 17.76 11.89 6.42
C ALA A 8 18.35 10.47 6.44
N PHE A 9 17.81 9.56 5.64
CA PHE A 9 18.26 8.18 5.58
C PHE A 9 19.26 7.97 4.44
N ASP A 10 20.39 7.34 4.78
CA ASP A 10 21.41 6.94 3.79
C ASP A 10 21.34 5.41 3.57
N PRO A 11 20.85 4.95 2.40
CA PRO A 11 20.82 3.53 2.07
C PRO A 11 22.19 2.85 2.02
N ALA A 12 23.28 3.58 1.77
CA ALA A 12 24.63 3.03 1.77
C ALA A 12 25.05 2.49 3.15
N SER A 13 24.44 3.01 4.21
CA SER A 13 24.68 2.55 5.59
C SER A 13 24.10 1.17 5.91
N LEU A 14 23.28 0.58 5.02
CA LEU A 14 22.65 -0.71 5.23
C LEU A 14 23.68 -1.84 5.31
N LYS A 15 23.46 -2.72 6.30
CA LYS A 15 24.29 -3.92 6.54
C LYS A 15 23.41 -5.14 6.77
N GLU A 16 23.91 -6.31 6.35
CA GLU A 16 23.33 -7.60 6.70
C GLU A 16 23.57 -7.89 8.17
N VAL A 17 22.51 -8.26 8.89
CA VAL A 17 22.61 -8.71 10.29
C VAL A 17 22.62 -10.24 10.34
N SER A 18 21.68 -10.89 9.69
CA SER A 18 21.57 -12.34 9.67
C SER A 18 20.75 -12.84 8.48
N VAL A 19 21.03 -14.06 8.06
CA VAL A 19 20.23 -14.79 7.06
C VAL A 19 19.63 -16.00 7.74
N ARG A 20 18.31 -16.14 7.65
CA ARG A 20 17.56 -17.27 8.23
C ARG A 20 16.80 -18.01 7.14
N PRO A 21 16.85 -19.34 7.10
CA PRO A 21 16.00 -20.14 6.21
C PRO A 21 14.52 -19.98 6.64
N THR A 22 13.62 -20.27 5.71
CA THR A 22 12.18 -20.37 5.95
C THR A 22 11.69 -21.76 5.53
N ASP A 23 10.52 -22.16 6.05
CA ASP A 23 9.95 -23.51 5.84
C ASP A 23 9.72 -23.84 4.35
N ASN A 24 9.54 -22.83 3.50
CA ASN A 24 9.27 -22.98 2.05
C ASN A 24 10.54 -22.86 1.20
N ASN A 25 11.68 -23.34 1.67
CA ASN A 25 12.99 -23.23 0.99
C ASN A 25 13.40 -21.77 0.63
N GLY A 26 12.73 -20.79 1.20
CA GLY A 26 13.07 -19.39 1.09
C GLY A 26 14.09 -18.96 2.15
N ARG A 27 14.39 -17.66 2.16
CA ARG A 27 15.27 -17.05 3.17
C ARG A 27 14.73 -15.69 3.58
N ARG A 28 15.03 -15.31 4.81
CA ARG A 28 14.84 -13.96 5.34
C ARG A 28 16.17 -13.37 5.73
N VAL A 29 16.49 -12.24 5.14
CA VAL A 29 17.70 -11.49 5.47
C VAL A 29 17.29 -10.31 6.35
N LEU A 30 17.80 -10.27 7.57
CA LEU A 30 17.63 -9.12 8.46
C LEU A 30 18.69 -8.10 8.10
N ILE A 31 18.27 -6.87 7.89
CA ILE A 31 19.11 -5.71 7.59
C ILE A 31 18.99 -4.67 8.70
N ALA A 32 20.07 -3.99 8.97
CA ALA A 32 20.12 -2.84 9.86
C ALA A 32 20.92 -1.72 9.21
N HIS A 33 20.71 -0.50 9.72
CA HIS A 33 21.40 0.65 9.18
C HIS A 33 22.52 1.19 10.08
N THR A 34 22.70 0.62 11.29
CA THR A 34 23.80 0.97 12.21
C THR A 34 24.43 -0.27 12.80
N ALA A 35 25.61 -0.10 13.42
CA ALA A 35 26.31 -1.16 14.16
C ALA A 35 25.50 -1.73 15.34
N GLU A 36 24.49 -0.99 15.82
CA GLU A 36 23.65 -1.34 17.00
C GLU A 36 22.44 -2.21 16.62
N SER A 37 22.39 -2.79 15.42
CA SER A 37 21.31 -3.68 14.95
C SER A 37 19.91 -3.06 15.04
N ILE A 38 19.81 -1.76 14.81
CA ILE A 38 18.54 -1.05 14.86
C ILE A 38 17.78 -1.33 13.55
N GLN A 39 16.58 -1.84 13.67
CA GLN A 39 15.67 -2.02 12.53
C GLN A 39 15.42 -0.69 11.82
N VAL A 40 15.29 -0.72 10.49
CA VAL A 40 15.08 0.46 9.68
C VAL A 40 13.64 0.95 9.83
N HIS A 41 13.45 2.06 10.56
CA HIS A 41 12.18 2.75 10.69
C HIS A 41 12.28 4.14 10.06
N LEU A 42 11.45 4.39 9.07
CA LEU A 42 11.45 5.64 8.31
C LEU A 42 10.07 6.31 8.38
N GLN A 43 10.07 7.62 8.51
CA GLN A 43 8.87 8.43 8.45
C GLN A 43 8.81 9.13 7.09
N THR A 44 7.67 9.00 6.40
CA THR A 44 7.42 9.71 5.15
C THR A 44 7.10 11.18 5.39
N SER A 45 7.19 11.97 4.37
CA SER A 45 6.51 13.26 4.28
C SER A 45 4.99 13.07 4.20
N LYS A 46 4.25 14.15 3.92
CA LYS A 46 2.81 14.09 3.63
C LYS A 46 2.60 13.55 2.22
N LEU A 47 2.15 12.31 2.11
CA LEU A 47 1.89 11.64 0.84
C LEU A 47 0.40 11.36 0.66
N ARG A 48 -0.07 11.39 -0.59
CA ARG A 48 -1.45 11.02 -0.92
C ARG A 48 -1.58 9.50 -1.00
N ALA A 49 -2.68 8.98 -0.45
CA ALA A 49 -3.07 7.58 -0.54
C ALA A 49 -4.25 7.44 -1.53
N PRO A 50 -4.01 7.26 -2.86
CA PRO A 50 -5.06 7.31 -3.88
C PRO A 50 -6.18 6.31 -3.63
N SER A 51 -5.83 5.15 -3.14
CA SER A 51 -6.77 4.06 -2.89
C SER A 51 -7.11 3.87 -1.41
N GLY A 52 -6.44 4.59 -0.49
CA GLY A 52 -6.52 4.32 0.94
C GLY A 52 -5.97 2.94 1.31
N ILE A 53 -6.37 2.44 2.47
CA ILE A 53 -6.06 1.09 2.92
C ILE A 53 -7.00 0.11 2.21
N LYS A 54 -6.43 -0.81 1.43
CA LYS A 54 -7.17 -1.87 0.74
C LYS A 54 -7.05 -3.19 1.48
N CYS A 55 -8.18 -3.87 1.63
CA CYS A 55 -8.25 -5.27 2.05
C CYS A 55 -8.31 -6.17 0.81
N TRP A 56 -7.48 -7.19 0.79
CA TRP A 56 -7.49 -8.23 -0.22
C TRP A 56 -7.73 -9.57 0.46
N GLU A 57 -8.64 -10.34 -0.08
CA GLU A 57 -8.86 -11.72 0.34
C GLU A 57 -8.08 -12.64 -0.59
N ASN A 58 -7.22 -13.47 -0.02
CA ASN A 58 -6.43 -14.45 -0.74
C ASN A 58 -7.26 -15.71 -1.02
N ASN A 59 -6.79 -16.59 -1.90
CA ASN A 59 -7.47 -17.84 -2.26
C ASN A 59 -7.69 -18.79 -1.06
N ASP A 60 -6.90 -18.65 0.01
CA ASP A 60 -7.01 -19.40 1.26
C ASP A 60 -7.90 -18.71 2.30
N ALA A 61 -8.73 -17.74 1.88
CA ALA A 61 -9.56 -16.87 2.72
C ALA A 61 -8.80 -16.02 3.75
N THR A 62 -7.46 -15.96 3.68
CA THR A 62 -6.70 -15.02 4.51
C THR A 62 -6.83 -13.60 3.98
N LYS A 63 -6.98 -12.63 4.87
CA LYS A 63 -7.04 -11.21 4.51
C LYS A 63 -5.66 -10.59 4.55
N SER A 64 -5.38 -9.68 3.63
CA SER A 64 -4.18 -8.85 3.63
C SER A 64 -4.54 -7.40 3.44
N PHE A 65 -3.92 -6.51 4.21
CA PHE A 65 -4.16 -5.09 4.15
C PHE A 65 -2.92 -4.37 3.63
N ASN A 66 -3.12 -3.48 2.66
CA ASN A 66 -2.05 -2.73 2.03
C ASN A 66 -2.44 -1.27 1.87
N LEU A 67 -1.45 -0.39 1.98
CA LEU A 67 -1.54 1.03 1.71
C LEU A 67 -0.59 1.36 0.57
N GLU A 68 -1.04 2.09 -0.43
CA GLU A 68 -0.23 2.61 -1.52
C GLU A 68 -0.15 4.13 -1.42
N LEU A 69 1.07 4.64 -1.30
CA LEU A 69 1.39 6.06 -1.19
C LEU A 69 1.90 6.55 -2.55
N ALA A 70 1.25 7.55 -3.12
CA ALA A 70 1.65 8.16 -4.38
C ALA A 70 2.91 8.98 -4.20
N LEU A 71 3.85 8.84 -5.13
CA LEU A 71 5.13 9.51 -5.14
C LEU A 71 5.35 10.27 -6.45
N SER A 72 6.11 11.35 -6.35
CA SER A 72 6.67 12.06 -7.49
C SER A 72 8.18 11.78 -7.58
N PRO A 73 8.79 11.74 -8.77
CA PRO A 73 10.24 11.67 -8.91
C PRO A 73 11.02 12.80 -8.20
N ALA A 74 10.33 13.91 -7.88
CA ALA A 74 10.90 15.01 -7.11
C ALA A 74 10.99 14.70 -5.61
N ASP A 75 10.16 13.79 -5.09
CA ASP A 75 10.07 13.48 -3.67
C ASP A 75 11.35 12.80 -3.15
N ALA A 76 11.71 13.12 -1.91
CA ALA A 76 12.84 12.49 -1.25
C ALA A 76 12.64 10.97 -1.11
N GLU A 77 11.42 10.54 -0.81
CA GLU A 77 11.03 9.14 -0.68
C GLU A 77 11.29 8.35 -1.96
N TYR A 78 10.97 8.93 -3.13
CA TYR A 78 11.22 8.29 -4.43
C TYR A 78 12.71 7.97 -4.60
N LYS A 79 13.56 8.99 -4.45
CA LYS A 79 15.02 8.89 -4.63
C LYS A 79 15.65 7.92 -3.62
N ILE A 80 15.19 7.98 -2.39
CA ILE A 80 15.71 7.10 -1.32
C ILE A 80 15.25 5.66 -1.52
N LEU A 81 14.02 5.39 -1.95
CA LEU A 81 13.55 4.03 -2.24
C LEU A 81 14.31 3.44 -3.44
N GLU A 82 14.57 4.22 -4.48
CA GLU A 82 15.40 3.78 -5.62
C GLU A 82 16.83 3.44 -5.18
N ALA A 83 17.45 4.31 -4.38
CA ALA A 83 18.78 4.05 -3.84
C ALA A 83 18.79 2.86 -2.87
N PHE A 84 17.74 2.70 -2.06
CA PHE A 84 17.55 1.55 -1.17
C PHE A 84 17.47 0.25 -1.96
N ASP A 85 16.64 0.19 -2.98
CA ASP A 85 16.45 -0.99 -3.83
C ASP A 85 17.78 -1.37 -4.52
N ASN A 86 18.51 -0.39 -5.06
CA ASN A 86 19.82 -0.61 -5.65
C ASN A 86 20.82 -1.14 -4.62
N ARG A 87 20.84 -0.60 -3.39
CA ARG A 87 21.72 -1.10 -2.32
C ARG A 87 21.40 -2.55 -1.93
N ILE A 88 20.11 -2.92 -1.87
CA ILE A 88 19.72 -4.32 -1.61
C ILE A 88 20.19 -5.25 -2.74
N ILE A 89 20.10 -4.83 -4.00
CA ILE A 89 20.61 -5.59 -5.14
C ILE A 89 22.13 -5.78 -5.04
N ASP A 90 22.85 -4.73 -4.67
CA ASP A 90 24.31 -4.80 -4.48
C ASP A 90 24.68 -5.73 -3.32
N MET A 91 24.00 -5.63 -2.18
CA MET A 91 24.18 -6.55 -1.06
C MET A 91 23.86 -8.00 -1.44
N ALA A 92 22.84 -8.21 -2.26
CA ALA A 92 22.48 -9.53 -2.78
C ALA A 92 23.58 -10.09 -3.69
N PHE A 93 24.20 -9.26 -4.52
CA PHE A 93 25.30 -9.65 -5.38
C PHE A 93 26.57 -9.93 -4.57
N GLU A 94 26.91 -9.09 -3.60
CA GLU A 94 28.05 -9.27 -2.69
C GLU A 94 27.94 -10.59 -1.89
N ASN A 95 26.71 -10.94 -1.46
CA ASN A 95 26.43 -12.08 -0.59
C ASN A 95 25.72 -13.24 -1.31
N LYS A 96 25.79 -13.32 -2.64
CA LYS A 96 24.99 -14.25 -3.45
C LYS A 96 25.15 -15.72 -3.07
N ALA A 97 26.34 -16.14 -2.65
CA ALA A 97 26.59 -17.51 -2.21
C ALA A 97 25.78 -17.89 -0.95
N LYS A 98 25.52 -16.91 -0.09
CA LYS A 98 24.78 -17.07 1.16
C LYS A 98 23.27 -16.86 0.97
N TRP A 99 22.90 -15.87 0.17
CA TRP A 99 21.50 -15.54 -0.08
C TRP A 99 20.87 -16.51 -1.09
N PHE A 100 21.61 -16.87 -2.14
CA PHE A 100 21.12 -17.69 -3.26
C PHE A 100 22.04 -18.89 -3.52
N PRO A 101 22.07 -19.91 -2.65
CA PRO A 101 22.99 -21.04 -2.79
C PRO A 101 22.84 -21.78 -4.13
N ASN A 102 21.65 -21.74 -4.74
CA ASN A 102 21.37 -22.35 -6.05
C ASN A 102 21.67 -21.43 -7.24
N LYS A 103 22.03 -20.15 -7.01
CA LYS A 103 22.30 -19.14 -8.05
C LYS A 103 23.64 -18.41 -7.78
N LYS A 104 24.65 -19.13 -7.30
CA LYS A 104 25.98 -18.56 -6.90
C LYS A 104 26.69 -17.82 -8.04
N THR A 105 26.41 -18.17 -9.29
CA THR A 105 27.02 -17.57 -10.49
C THR A 105 26.22 -16.44 -11.10
N ALA A 106 25.06 -16.07 -10.49
CA ALA A 106 24.22 -15.00 -11.01
C ALA A 106 24.99 -13.68 -11.10
N SER A 107 24.83 -12.97 -12.22
CA SER A 107 25.33 -11.60 -12.37
C SER A 107 24.44 -10.62 -11.62
N ARG A 108 24.91 -9.38 -11.45
CA ARG A 108 24.13 -8.31 -10.84
C ARG A 108 22.84 -8.03 -11.63
N ASP A 109 22.90 -8.05 -12.95
CA ASP A 109 21.76 -7.81 -13.82
C ASP A 109 20.69 -8.90 -13.67
N VAL A 110 21.07 -10.16 -13.59
CA VAL A 110 20.14 -11.26 -13.29
C VAL A 110 19.46 -11.06 -11.92
N LEU A 111 20.21 -10.62 -10.92
CA LEU A 111 19.63 -10.32 -9.60
C LEU A 111 18.71 -9.11 -9.66
N LYS A 112 19.01 -8.08 -10.44
CA LYS A 112 18.15 -6.93 -10.66
C LYS A 112 16.81 -7.33 -11.26
N GLU A 113 16.80 -8.21 -12.26
CA GLU A 113 15.55 -8.74 -12.87
C GLU A 113 14.71 -9.58 -11.89
N LEU A 114 15.36 -10.24 -10.92
CA LEU A 114 14.68 -11.02 -9.89
C LEU A 114 14.19 -10.18 -8.71
N TYR A 115 14.59 -8.91 -8.64
CA TYR A 115 14.25 -8.04 -7.53
C TYR A 115 12.86 -7.43 -7.68
N THR A 116 12.06 -7.54 -6.64
CA THR A 116 10.77 -6.84 -6.56
C THR A 116 11.00 -5.48 -5.94
N HIS A 117 10.90 -4.44 -6.74
CA HIS A 117 11.13 -3.06 -6.33
C HIS A 117 10.11 -2.59 -5.29
N SER A 118 10.59 -1.81 -4.31
CA SER A 118 9.74 -1.11 -3.32
C SER A 118 8.91 -0.03 -3.98
N LEU A 119 9.50 0.64 -4.98
CA LEU A 119 8.85 1.62 -5.82
C LEU A 119 8.16 0.92 -6.99
N ARG A 120 6.86 1.14 -7.12
CA ARG A 120 6.03 0.59 -8.20
C ARG A 120 5.77 1.66 -9.24
N ILE A 121 6.34 1.48 -10.42
CA ILE A 121 6.13 2.34 -11.57
C ILE A 121 4.95 1.76 -12.36
N PRO A 122 3.90 2.55 -12.65
CA PRO A 122 2.78 2.08 -13.44
C PRO A 122 3.22 1.85 -14.89
N ILE A 123 2.84 0.70 -15.44
CA ILE A 123 3.12 0.32 -16.84
C ILE A 123 1.78 0.18 -17.55
N ASP A 124 1.66 0.78 -18.72
CA ASP A 124 0.53 0.56 -19.60
C ASP A 124 0.58 -0.87 -20.17
N LYS A 125 -0.50 -1.61 -19.96
CA LYS A 125 -0.58 -3.03 -20.35
C LYS A 125 -0.60 -3.25 -21.86
N ASN A 126 -0.98 -2.22 -22.63
CA ASN A 126 -1.10 -2.33 -24.08
C ASN A 126 0.21 -1.99 -24.78
N THR A 127 0.95 -1.00 -24.26
CA THR A 127 2.20 -0.53 -24.88
C THR A 127 3.44 -1.11 -24.21
N GLY A 128 3.34 -1.55 -22.95
CA GLY A 128 4.49 -1.97 -22.13
C GLY A 128 5.35 -0.79 -21.64
N GLU A 129 4.95 0.43 -21.90
CA GLU A 129 5.66 1.64 -21.52
C GLU A 129 5.20 2.17 -20.16
N VAL A 130 6.02 3.04 -19.55
CA VAL A 130 5.64 3.74 -18.32
C VAL A 130 4.42 4.61 -18.59
N SER A 131 3.39 4.45 -17.78
CA SER A 131 2.14 5.18 -17.91
C SER A 131 2.19 6.49 -17.13
N ASP A 132 2.00 7.62 -17.79
CA ASP A 132 1.87 8.94 -17.16
C ASP A 132 0.50 9.16 -16.49
N ARG A 133 -0.44 8.24 -16.70
CA ARG A 133 -1.81 8.35 -16.15
C ARG A 133 -1.86 8.24 -14.64
N TRP A 134 -0.95 7.48 -14.05
CA TRP A 134 -0.90 7.21 -12.61
C TRP A 134 0.49 7.49 -12.06
N PRO A 135 0.61 8.08 -10.88
CA PRO A 135 1.91 8.30 -10.26
C PRO A 135 2.55 6.97 -9.83
N PRO A 136 3.88 6.91 -9.75
CA PRO A 136 4.57 5.85 -9.03
C PRO A 136 4.05 5.71 -7.60
N THR A 137 4.08 4.50 -7.04
CA THR A 137 3.57 4.26 -5.70
C THR A 137 4.55 3.46 -4.84
N PHE A 138 4.55 3.75 -3.56
CA PHE A 138 5.21 2.95 -2.53
C PHE A 138 4.16 2.11 -1.80
N ARG A 139 4.28 0.79 -1.91
CA ARG A 139 3.35 -0.13 -1.27
C ARG A 139 3.85 -0.61 0.09
N VAL A 140 3.03 -0.40 1.10
CA VAL A 140 3.30 -0.76 2.48
C VAL A 140 2.23 -1.75 2.96
N LYS A 141 2.65 -2.85 3.60
CA LYS A 141 1.73 -3.80 4.25
C LYS A 141 1.25 -3.21 5.57
N ILE A 142 -0.02 -3.36 5.87
CA ILE A 142 -0.59 -3.04 7.18
C ILE A 142 -0.65 -4.34 7.99
N PRO A 143 0.06 -4.44 9.13
CA PRO A 143 -0.04 -5.60 10.00
C PRO A 143 -1.46 -5.75 10.54
N HIS A 144 -1.92 -6.99 10.65
CA HIS A 144 -3.22 -7.32 11.21
C HIS A 144 -3.17 -8.66 11.92
N SER A 145 -4.06 -8.84 12.88
CA SER A 145 -4.30 -10.11 13.57
C SER A 145 -5.80 -10.27 13.77
N ASN A 146 -6.33 -11.46 13.47
CA ASN A 146 -7.75 -11.77 13.60
C ASN A 146 -8.69 -10.74 12.92
N GLY A 147 -8.26 -10.18 11.78
CA GLY A 147 -9.02 -9.17 11.05
C GLY A 147 -8.91 -7.73 11.59
N ALA A 148 -8.30 -7.53 12.75
CA ALA A 148 -8.03 -6.21 13.33
C ALA A 148 -6.67 -5.69 12.89
N LEU A 149 -6.57 -4.40 12.51
CA LEU A 149 -5.30 -3.78 12.16
C LEU A 149 -4.45 -3.55 13.41
N GLU A 150 -3.17 -3.94 13.34
CA GLU A 150 -2.18 -3.73 14.42
C GLU A 150 -1.42 -2.40 14.26
N CYS A 151 -1.74 -1.62 13.23
CA CYS A 151 -1.14 -0.33 12.97
C CYS A 151 -1.92 0.75 13.73
N GLU A 152 -1.21 1.58 14.50
CA GLU A 152 -1.83 2.72 15.17
C GLU A 152 -2.13 3.83 14.17
N MET A 153 -3.34 4.38 14.25
CA MET A 153 -3.79 5.48 13.39
C MET A 153 -4.21 6.68 14.23
N TRP A 154 -3.83 7.85 13.75
CA TRP A 154 -4.04 9.13 14.43
C TRP A 154 -4.57 10.17 13.43
N ASP A 155 -5.40 11.07 13.91
CA ASP A 155 -5.81 12.26 13.14
C ASP A 155 -4.82 13.44 13.36
N ALA A 156 -5.05 14.52 12.62
CA ALA A 156 -4.25 15.74 12.73
C ALA A 156 -4.34 16.42 14.11
N LYS A 157 -5.36 16.10 14.91
CA LYS A 157 -5.55 16.58 16.28
C LYS A 157 -4.87 15.69 17.31
N LYS A 158 -4.14 14.67 16.86
CA LYS A 158 -3.49 13.63 17.69
C LYS A 158 -4.51 12.76 18.47
N THR A 159 -5.73 12.63 17.94
CA THR A 159 -6.73 11.69 18.46
C THR A 159 -6.51 10.35 17.78
N ARG A 160 -6.57 9.26 18.55
CA ARG A 160 -6.46 7.91 18.02
C ARG A 160 -7.72 7.56 17.24
N LEU A 161 -7.54 7.13 16.00
CA LEU A 161 -8.64 6.69 15.15
C LEU A 161 -8.94 5.21 15.41
N ASP A 162 -10.23 4.86 15.41
CA ASP A 162 -10.66 3.47 15.37
C ASP A 162 -10.40 2.90 13.97
N ALA A 163 -9.60 1.84 13.90
CA ALA A 163 -9.17 1.26 12.64
C ALA A 163 -10.31 0.59 11.87
N ALA A 164 -11.27 -0.03 12.56
CA ALA A 164 -12.40 -0.68 11.93
C ALA A 164 -13.34 0.35 11.31
N GLU A 165 -13.65 1.41 12.06
CA GLU A 165 -14.45 2.53 11.57
C GLU A 165 -13.76 3.25 10.40
N PHE A 166 -12.45 3.47 10.48
CA PHE A 166 -11.68 4.07 9.41
C PHE A 166 -11.76 3.25 8.10
N LEU A 167 -11.66 1.91 8.20
CA LEU A 167 -11.82 1.03 7.04
C LEU A 167 -13.24 1.07 6.49
N ARG A 168 -14.26 1.08 7.36
CA ARG A 168 -15.68 1.13 6.98
C ARG A 168 -16.04 2.43 6.25
N THR A 169 -15.41 3.52 6.61
CA THR A 169 -15.61 4.85 5.98
C THR A 169 -14.75 5.08 4.74
N GLY A 170 -14.19 4.03 4.15
CA GLY A 170 -13.44 4.07 2.90
C GLY A 170 -11.91 4.00 3.05
N GLY A 171 -11.40 3.70 4.26
CA GLY A 171 -9.98 3.44 4.50
C GLY A 171 -9.05 4.59 4.14
N GLY A 172 -9.55 5.83 4.17
CA GLY A 172 -8.77 7.01 3.82
C GLY A 172 -8.45 7.14 2.32
N ARG A 173 -9.37 6.74 1.45
CA ARG A 173 -9.21 6.95 -0.01
C ARG A 173 -8.98 8.43 -0.32
N ASN A 174 -7.95 8.70 -1.12
CA ASN A 174 -7.44 10.04 -1.46
C ASN A 174 -6.99 10.89 -0.25
N ALA A 175 -6.88 10.32 0.94
CA ALA A 175 -6.37 11.04 2.09
C ALA A 175 -4.89 11.39 1.93
N VAL A 176 -4.47 12.46 2.64
CA VAL A 176 -3.07 12.80 2.81
C VAL A 176 -2.60 12.24 4.14
N MET A 177 -1.53 11.46 4.11
CA MET A 177 -1.03 10.71 5.27
C MET A 177 0.48 10.87 5.43
N THR A 178 0.95 10.85 6.68
CA THR A 178 2.34 10.59 7.04
C THR A 178 2.41 9.20 7.67
N VAL A 179 3.34 8.37 7.21
CA VAL A 179 3.42 6.97 7.65
C VAL A 179 4.82 6.68 8.21
N ILE A 180 4.87 6.08 9.39
CA ILE A 180 6.08 5.45 9.91
C ILE A 180 6.09 4.01 9.41
N VAL A 181 7.05 3.70 8.55
CA VAL A 181 7.24 2.39 7.95
C VAL A 181 8.47 1.70 8.52
N GLN A 182 8.42 0.39 8.57
CA GLN A 182 9.54 -0.47 8.98
C GLN A 182 9.92 -1.40 7.83
N CYS A 183 11.18 -1.41 7.43
CA CYS A 183 11.72 -2.52 6.67
C CYS A 183 11.99 -3.69 7.62
N THR A 184 11.17 -4.73 7.53
CA THR A 184 11.26 -5.88 8.45
C THR A 184 12.32 -6.86 8.06
N ASN A 185 12.49 -7.10 6.78
CA ASN A 185 13.47 -8.04 6.21
C ASN A 185 13.52 -7.92 4.69
N VAL A 186 14.55 -8.48 4.09
CA VAL A 186 14.56 -8.88 2.67
C VAL A 186 14.11 -10.33 2.60
N TRP A 187 13.02 -10.58 1.88
CA TRP A 187 12.55 -11.94 1.62
C TRP A 187 13.20 -12.48 0.35
N ILE A 188 13.46 -13.79 0.33
CA ILE A 188 14.03 -14.50 -0.83
C ILE A 188 13.19 -15.75 -1.04
N SER A 189 12.77 -15.97 -2.28
CA SER A 189 12.00 -17.14 -2.73
C SER A 189 12.62 -17.76 -3.98
N GLY A 190 12.02 -18.83 -4.48
CA GLY A 190 12.46 -19.45 -5.74
C GLY A 190 12.32 -18.53 -6.95
N SER A 191 11.29 -17.65 -6.95
CA SER A 191 10.94 -16.75 -8.07
C SER A 191 11.59 -15.37 -8.00
N GLY A 192 12.09 -14.93 -6.83
CA GLY A 192 12.68 -13.60 -6.69
C GLY A 192 12.93 -13.20 -5.26
N PHE A 193 13.26 -11.93 -5.04
CA PHE A 193 13.52 -11.39 -3.72
C PHE A 193 13.10 -9.90 -3.66
N GLY A 194 12.95 -9.36 -2.46
CA GLY A 194 12.56 -7.95 -2.29
C GLY A 194 12.47 -7.55 -0.82
N ALA A 195 12.32 -6.26 -0.57
CA ALA A 195 12.17 -5.72 0.77
C ALA A 195 10.71 -5.83 1.25
N SER A 196 10.54 -6.17 2.53
CA SER A 196 9.23 -6.18 3.19
C SER A 196 9.04 -4.91 4.00
N TRP A 197 8.10 -4.07 3.59
CA TRP A 197 7.73 -2.85 4.28
C TRP A 197 6.40 -3.00 5.02
N LYS A 198 6.37 -2.63 6.29
CA LYS A 198 5.16 -2.63 7.13
C LYS A 198 4.93 -1.24 7.74
N ALA A 199 3.68 -0.79 7.75
CA ALA A 199 3.29 0.39 8.50
C ALA A 199 3.32 0.10 10.01
N ARG A 200 3.81 1.06 10.79
CA ARG A 200 3.81 1.02 12.26
C ARG A 200 2.84 2.04 12.83
N GLN A 201 2.83 3.24 12.27
CA GLN A 201 1.89 4.29 12.62
C GLN A 201 1.48 5.06 11.36
N ILE A 202 0.25 5.54 11.35
CA ILE A 202 -0.31 6.37 10.27
C ILE A 202 -0.91 7.63 10.91
N LEU A 203 -0.47 8.79 10.44
CA LEU A 203 -1.08 10.07 10.76
C LEU A 203 -1.89 10.54 9.54
N VAL A 204 -3.20 10.62 9.71
CA VAL A 204 -4.12 11.11 8.68
C VAL A 204 -4.27 12.62 8.81
N HIS A 205 -3.80 13.39 7.84
CA HIS A 205 -3.87 14.86 7.84
C HIS A 205 -5.20 15.38 7.32
N SER A 206 -5.71 14.75 6.27
CA SER A 206 -7.01 15.07 5.67
C SER A 206 -7.59 13.83 5.02
N THR A 207 -8.87 13.67 5.13
CA THR A 207 -9.65 12.75 4.30
C THR A 207 -10.27 13.57 3.18
N ALA A 208 -10.22 13.06 1.93
CA ALA A 208 -10.97 13.71 0.86
C ALA A 208 -12.47 13.57 1.21
N SER A 209 -13.08 14.67 1.62
CA SER A 209 -14.52 14.75 1.72
C SER A 209 -15.04 14.78 0.29
N SER A 210 -15.47 13.64 -0.22
CA SER A 210 -16.19 13.53 -1.49
C SER A 210 -17.69 13.69 -1.32
N SER A 211 -18.15 14.03 -0.11
CA SER A 211 -19.56 14.29 0.09
C SER A 211 -19.91 15.65 -0.49
N LEU A 212 -20.91 15.69 -1.35
CA LEU A 212 -21.55 16.94 -1.81
C LEU A 212 -22.22 17.71 -0.66
N GLY A 213 -22.03 17.23 0.59
CA GLY A 213 -22.44 17.88 1.84
C GLY A 213 -23.91 17.68 2.17
N SER A 214 -24.81 18.07 1.33
CA SER A 214 -26.27 17.92 1.43
C SER A 214 -26.82 17.31 0.16
N PHE A 215 -28.08 16.97 0.18
CA PHE A 215 -28.85 16.52 -0.99
C PHE A 215 -28.69 17.53 -2.15
N ALA A 216 -27.90 17.15 -3.16
CA ALA A 216 -27.42 18.08 -4.22
C ALA A 216 -28.00 17.73 -5.60
N PHE A 217 -29.03 16.92 -5.64
CA PHE A 217 -29.73 16.60 -6.89
C PHE A 217 -30.53 17.80 -7.38
N LEU A 218 -30.23 18.29 -8.57
CA LEU A 218 -30.99 19.31 -9.24
C LEU A 218 -32.27 18.68 -9.83
N GLY A 219 -33.42 19.32 -9.62
CA GLY A 219 -34.68 18.81 -10.14
C GLY A 219 -35.22 17.55 -9.45
N ALA A 220 -34.77 17.27 -8.25
CA ALA A 220 -35.21 16.08 -7.51
C ALA A 220 -36.73 16.08 -7.25
N ASP A 221 -37.33 17.24 -7.02
CA ASP A 221 -38.78 17.34 -6.81
C ASP A 221 -39.55 16.93 -8.08
N THR A 222 -39.09 17.33 -9.26
CA THR A 222 -39.65 16.90 -10.54
C THR A 222 -39.49 15.41 -10.81
N LEU A 223 -38.32 14.85 -10.49
CA LEU A 223 -38.08 13.42 -10.63
C LEU A 223 -38.91 12.56 -9.69
N LEU A 224 -39.13 13.04 -8.46
CA LEU A 224 -39.98 12.36 -7.49
C LEU A 224 -41.48 12.44 -7.90
N GLU A 225 -41.92 13.57 -8.47
CA GLU A 225 -43.26 13.72 -9.00
C GLU A 225 -43.50 12.85 -10.24
N GLU A 226 -42.52 12.74 -11.14
CA GLU A 226 -42.62 11.86 -12.29
C GLU A 226 -42.67 10.39 -11.88
N ALA A 227 -41.79 9.96 -10.96
CA ALA A 227 -41.82 8.60 -10.41
C ALA A 227 -43.11 8.26 -9.68
N ALA A 228 -43.67 9.21 -8.94
CA ALA A 228 -44.98 9.04 -8.27
C ALA A 228 -46.15 8.91 -9.26
N LYS A 229 -46.11 9.66 -10.37
CA LYS A 229 -47.11 9.56 -11.45
C LYS A 229 -47.02 8.24 -12.20
N GLU A 230 -45.82 7.78 -12.44
CA GLU A 230 -45.57 6.50 -13.10
C GLU A 230 -46.03 5.32 -12.25
N ALA A 231 -45.71 5.33 -10.95
CA ALA A 231 -46.19 4.34 -10.00
C ALA A 231 -47.70 4.33 -9.84
N ALA A 232 -48.35 5.51 -9.85
CA ALA A 232 -49.81 5.62 -9.80
C ALA A 232 -50.48 5.06 -11.07
N LYS A 233 -49.85 5.26 -12.24
CA LYS A 233 -50.36 4.74 -13.49
C LYS A 233 -50.21 3.22 -13.59
N GLU A 234 -49.09 2.66 -13.11
CA GLU A 234 -48.90 1.21 -13.03
C GLU A 234 -49.92 0.56 -12.05
N ALA A 235 -50.22 1.20 -10.94
CA ALA A 235 -51.22 0.72 -10.00
C ALA A 235 -52.63 0.71 -10.60
N GLU A 236 -53.01 1.76 -11.36
CA GLU A 236 -54.32 1.87 -12.03
C GLU A 236 -54.44 0.84 -13.17
N GLU A 237 -53.37 0.57 -13.89
CA GLU A 237 -53.31 -0.45 -14.95
C GLU A 237 -53.42 -1.88 -14.39
N CYS A 238 -52.88 -2.11 -13.17
CA CYS A 238 -52.95 -3.40 -12.48
C CYS A 238 -54.38 -3.67 -11.95
N GLU A 239 -55.10 -2.63 -11.41
CA GLU A 239 -56.47 -2.74 -10.94
C GLU A 239 -57.45 -3.02 -12.09
N LEU A 240 -57.24 -2.42 -13.26
CA LEU A 240 -58.08 -2.67 -14.46
C LEU A 240 -57.93 -4.07 -15.04
N LEU A 241 -56.85 -4.77 -14.74
CA LEU A 241 -56.62 -6.15 -15.17
C LEU A 241 -57.25 -7.18 -14.21
N GLU A 242 -57.42 -6.83 -12.94
CA GLU A 242 -58.08 -7.71 -11.94
C GLU A 242 -59.62 -7.67 -12.05
N ASP A 243 -60.20 -6.57 -12.53
CA ASP A 243 -61.65 -6.45 -12.73
C ASP A 243 -62.17 -7.06 -14.06
N SER A 244 -61.27 -7.66 -14.87
CA SER A 244 -61.60 -8.24 -16.18
C SER A 244 -61.59 -9.78 -16.22
N GLU A 245 -61.45 -10.45 -15.06
CA GLU A 245 -61.69 -11.90 -14.88
C GLU A 245 -63.01 -12.16 -14.16
#